data_4f6caa4c54de22e3ee379ae602621d82
#
_entry.id   4f6caa4c54de22e3ee379ae602621d82
#
_cell.length_a   1.000
_cell.length_b   1.000
_cell.length_c   1.000
_cell.angle_alpha   90.00
_cell.angle_beta   90.00
_cell.angle_gamma   90.00
#
_symmetry.space_group_name_H-M   'P 1'
#
loop_
_entity.id
_entity.type
_entity.pdbx_description
1 polymer ?
#
loop_
_entity_poly.entity_id
_entity_poly.type
_entity_poly.pdbx_seq_one_letter_code
_entity_poly.pdbx_strand_id
1 'polypeptide(L)'
;METLKHECGVALIRLLKPLEYYQEKYGTWMYGLNKLYLLMEKQHNRGQEAAGLACVKLQANPGEEYMFREIGLGAGAITEIFNNVHQQYKDLTEEQLHDAEFAKKCLPFAGELYMGHLRYSTTGKSGISYVHPFLRRNNWRAKNLALCGNFNLTNVDEIFADITEAGQHPRKYADTYIMLEQVGHRLDREVERLYKQCKEEGLKGMDITHAIEDRIDLTNVLKTSSPSWDGGYVICGMTGSGETFAVRDPWGIRPAFWYQDDEIMVLASERPVIQTVLNIPAESIHELMPGQAVLVNKKGQLRLAQINRPGKLKPCSFERIYFSRGSDVDIYRERKKLGEKLIEPILSAVNHDIAHSVFSFIPNTAEVAFYGMLEGLDNYLNQLKIKQIEVLGHTPNHEELKQILSQRIRSEKVAIKDIKLRTFIAEGNTRNDLAAHVYDITYGSLVPHEDNLVIIDDSIVRGTTLKQSIISILDRLQPKKIVIVSSSPQVRYPDYYGIDMASMEQFIAFKAAIALLEERDMQHVIEYAYRKSKEQMNLPKEKMHNYVKEIYASFSDEKISEKIAALLTPPTMRAKVQIVYQTLEGLHEACPAHPGDWYFSGDYPTPGGTRQVNLAFIDWVEKNYQF
;
A
#
# COMPACT_ATOMS: atom_id res chain seq x y z
N MET A 1 -7.20 -4.77 -17.40
CA MET A 1 -7.24 -3.83 -16.29
C MET A 1 -5.82 -3.70 -15.75
N GLU A 2 -5.14 -2.61 -16.03
CA GLU A 2 -3.93 -2.28 -15.28
C GLU A 2 -4.39 -1.68 -13.96
N THR A 3 -4.68 -2.54 -13.00
CA THR A 3 -4.81 -2.13 -11.60
C THR A 3 -3.48 -1.53 -11.18
N LEU A 4 -3.53 -0.40 -10.52
CA LEU A 4 -2.39 0.08 -9.73
C LEU A 4 -1.90 -1.10 -8.92
N LYS A 5 -0.61 -1.42 -9.08
CA LYS A 5 -0.02 -2.51 -8.34
C LYS A 5 0.15 -2.07 -6.90
N HIS A 6 -0.31 -2.92 -6.00
CA HIS A 6 -0.45 -2.62 -4.58
C HIS A 6 0.87 -2.76 -3.84
N GLU A 7 0.89 -2.24 -2.63
CA GLU A 7 1.99 -2.37 -1.68
C GLU A 7 2.02 -3.75 -1.03
N CYS A 8 3.20 -4.19 -0.56
CA CYS A 8 3.35 -5.42 0.19
C CYS A 8 2.60 -5.39 1.53
N GLY A 9 2.18 -6.57 2.01
CA GLY A 9 1.62 -6.78 3.34
C GLY A 9 2.60 -7.55 4.22
N VAL A 10 2.73 -7.15 5.50
CA VAL A 10 3.53 -7.84 6.49
C VAL A 10 2.66 -8.33 7.65
N ALA A 11 2.99 -9.48 8.20
CA ALA A 11 2.42 -10.01 9.43
C ALA A 11 3.52 -10.64 10.29
N LEU A 12 3.50 -10.39 11.59
CA LEU A 12 4.44 -10.94 12.55
C LEU A 12 3.66 -11.42 13.77
N ILE A 13 3.95 -12.64 14.23
CA ILE A 13 3.35 -13.24 15.43
C ILE A 13 4.43 -13.76 16.35
N ARG A 14 4.32 -13.46 17.64
CA ARG A 14 5.05 -14.07 18.73
C ARG A 14 4.06 -14.64 19.74
N LEU A 15 4.03 -15.96 19.88
CA LEU A 15 3.27 -16.64 20.93
C LEU A 15 4.01 -16.50 22.27
N LEU A 16 3.34 -16.05 23.31
CA LEU A 16 3.96 -15.73 24.62
C LEU A 16 3.84 -16.88 25.63
N LYS A 17 3.05 -17.89 25.31
CA LYS A 17 2.90 -19.14 26.09
C LYS A 17 3.48 -20.31 25.29
N PRO A 18 3.76 -21.44 25.93
CA PRO A 18 4.16 -22.67 25.24
C PRO A 18 3.01 -23.26 24.39
N LEU A 19 3.32 -24.05 23.37
CA LEU A 19 2.33 -24.60 22.44
C LEU A 19 1.26 -25.45 23.14
N GLU A 20 1.60 -26.11 24.25
CA GLU A 20 0.70 -26.89 25.09
C GLU A 20 -0.45 -26.04 25.63
N TYR A 21 -0.19 -24.81 26.00
CA TYR A 21 -1.22 -23.85 26.46
C TYR A 21 -2.29 -23.61 25.38
N TYR A 22 -1.88 -23.42 24.13
CA TYR A 22 -2.81 -23.18 23.03
C TYR A 22 -3.58 -24.46 22.67
N GLN A 23 -2.93 -25.63 22.77
CA GLN A 23 -3.60 -26.92 22.60
C GLN A 23 -4.71 -27.11 23.65
N GLU A 24 -4.44 -26.80 24.91
CA GLU A 24 -5.43 -26.91 25.98
C GLU A 24 -6.57 -25.89 25.84
N LYS A 25 -6.22 -24.61 25.60
CA LYS A 25 -7.19 -23.52 25.58
C LYS A 25 -8.02 -23.44 24.30
N TYR A 26 -7.40 -23.67 23.16
CA TYR A 26 -8.01 -23.47 21.83
C TYR A 26 -8.17 -24.77 21.03
N GLY A 27 -7.80 -25.90 21.60
CA GLY A 27 -7.92 -27.21 20.95
C GLY A 27 -6.88 -27.47 19.86
N THR A 28 -5.87 -26.61 19.69
CA THR A 28 -4.82 -26.76 18.66
C THR A 28 -3.54 -26.01 19.01
N TRP A 29 -2.41 -26.69 18.88
CA TRP A 29 -1.07 -26.07 18.97
C TRP A 29 -0.78 -25.19 17.74
N MET A 30 -1.51 -25.36 16.63
CA MET A 30 -1.39 -24.57 15.40
C MET A 30 -2.01 -23.16 15.52
N TYR A 31 -2.37 -22.71 16.71
CA TYR A 31 -3.01 -21.43 16.95
C TYR A 31 -2.29 -20.27 16.26
N GLY A 32 -0.96 -20.16 16.41
CA GLY A 32 -0.15 -19.11 15.78
C GLY A 32 -0.15 -19.20 14.26
N LEU A 33 -0.01 -20.41 13.71
CA LEU A 33 -0.06 -20.64 12.26
C LEU A 33 -1.43 -20.27 11.66
N ASN A 34 -2.52 -20.65 12.34
CA ASN A 34 -3.88 -20.33 11.93
C ASN A 34 -4.15 -18.82 12.00
N LYS A 35 -3.64 -18.14 13.03
CA LYS A 35 -3.74 -16.67 13.13
C LYS A 35 -2.94 -15.99 12.02
N LEU A 36 -1.75 -16.50 11.68
CA LEU A 36 -0.96 -15.99 10.56
C LEU A 36 -1.72 -16.11 9.23
N TYR A 37 -2.32 -17.27 8.97
CA TYR A 37 -3.16 -17.48 7.78
C TYR A 37 -4.25 -16.40 7.67
N LEU A 38 -4.99 -16.19 8.76
CA LEU A 38 -6.05 -15.18 8.79
C LEU A 38 -5.53 -13.75 8.61
N LEU A 39 -4.39 -13.41 9.22
CA LEU A 39 -3.75 -12.09 9.02
C LEU A 39 -3.36 -11.88 7.56
N MET A 40 -2.81 -12.90 6.90
CA MET A 40 -2.43 -12.82 5.49
C MET A 40 -3.66 -12.74 4.59
N GLU A 41 -4.68 -13.59 4.79
CA GLU A 41 -5.93 -13.53 4.02
C GLU A 41 -6.66 -12.19 4.17
N LYS A 42 -6.69 -11.64 5.38
CA LYS A 42 -7.30 -10.32 5.61
C LYS A 42 -6.50 -9.16 4.99
N GLN A 43 -5.25 -9.38 4.58
CA GLN A 43 -4.41 -8.42 3.88
C GLN A 43 -4.20 -8.76 2.38
N HIS A 44 -4.96 -9.70 1.80
CA HIS A 44 -4.79 -10.12 0.41
C HIS A 44 -4.92 -8.97 -0.60
N ASN A 45 -5.58 -7.88 -0.23
CA ASN A 45 -5.62 -6.64 -1.02
C ASN A 45 -4.22 -6.04 -1.27
N ARG A 46 -3.24 -6.25 -0.39
CA ARG A 46 -1.90 -5.67 -0.51
C ARG A 46 -0.99 -6.43 -1.46
N GLY A 47 -1.05 -7.76 -1.51
CA GLY A 47 -0.16 -8.53 -2.38
C GLY A 47 -0.82 -9.79 -2.91
N GLN A 48 -0.85 -9.93 -4.25
CA GLN A 48 -1.48 -11.04 -4.96
C GLN A 48 -0.54 -11.78 -5.91
N GLU A 49 0.74 -11.38 -6.00
CA GLU A 49 1.71 -12.00 -6.91
C GLU A 49 2.47 -13.16 -6.26
N ALA A 50 2.68 -13.07 -4.97
CA ALA A 50 3.35 -14.11 -4.21
C ALA A 50 3.05 -13.97 -2.73
N ALA A 51 3.22 -15.07 -2.00
CA ALA A 51 3.15 -15.10 -0.55
C ALA A 51 4.28 -15.95 0.02
N GLY A 52 4.66 -15.67 1.27
CA GLY A 52 5.61 -16.49 1.98
C GLY A 52 5.45 -16.40 3.47
N LEU A 53 5.83 -17.46 4.14
CA LEU A 53 5.86 -17.54 5.59
C LEU A 53 7.20 -18.06 6.08
N ALA A 54 7.60 -17.64 7.27
CA ALA A 54 8.71 -18.23 8.03
C ALA A 54 8.25 -18.52 9.47
N CYS A 55 8.85 -19.54 10.05
CA CYS A 55 8.60 -19.95 11.44
C CYS A 55 9.92 -20.20 12.15
N VAL A 56 10.00 -19.84 13.43
CA VAL A 56 11.12 -20.16 14.30
C VAL A 56 10.63 -20.89 15.54
N LYS A 57 11.25 -22.03 15.84
CA LYS A 57 11.12 -22.75 17.11
C LYS A 57 12.09 -22.20 18.14
N LEU A 58 11.59 -21.82 19.30
CA LEU A 58 12.45 -21.31 20.38
C LEU A 58 13.32 -22.39 21.01
N GLN A 59 12.78 -23.59 21.09
CA GLN A 59 13.49 -24.76 21.65
C GLN A 59 13.86 -25.68 20.50
N ALA A 60 15.15 -25.91 20.33
CA ALA A 60 15.71 -26.89 19.43
C ALA A 60 17.10 -27.30 19.94
N ASN A 61 17.43 -28.59 19.88
CA ASN A 61 18.74 -29.11 20.24
C ASN A 61 19.73 -28.95 19.06
N PRO A 62 21.02 -28.96 19.31
CA PRO A 62 22.00 -29.07 18.24
C PRO A 62 21.72 -30.31 17.36
N GLY A 63 21.62 -30.06 16.02
CA GLY A 63 21.25 -31.09 15.04
C GLY A 63 19.78 -31.10 14.63
N GLU A 64 18.93 -30.34 15.29
CA GLU A 64 17.52 -30.14 14.90
C GLU A 64 17.32 -28.84 14.10
N GLU A 65 16.44 -28.89 13.08
CA GLU A 65 16.04 -27.67 12.35
C GLU A 65 15.05 -26.83 13.18
N TYR A 66 15.24 -25.53 13.22
CA TYR A 66 14.44 -24.61 14.03
C TYR A 66 13.91 -23.41 13.26
N MET A 67 14.33 -23.22 11.98
CA MET A 67 13.91 -22.12 11.16
C MET A 67 13.39 -22.61 9.81
N PHE A 68 12.10 -22.49 9.60
CA PHE A 68 11.36 -22.99 8.43
C PHE A 68 10.89 -21.84 7.55
N ARG A 69 10.74 -22.11 6.27
CA ARG A 69 10.24 -21.16 5.28
C ARG A 69 9.43 -21.88 4.21
N GLU A 70 8.28 -21.29 3.83
CA GLU A 70 7.48 -21.72 2.70
C GLU A 70 7.13 -20.50 1.83
N ILE A 71 7.13 -20.65 0.51
CA ILE A 71 6.88 -19.56 -0.45
C ILE A 71 6.10 -20.08 -1.65
N GLY A 72 5.20 -19.23 -2.17
CA GLY A 72 4.37 -19.52 -3.35
C GLY A 72 4.22 -18.32 -4.26
N LEU A 73 3.86 -18.59 -5.52
CA LEU A 73 3.63 -17.60 -6.56
C LEU A 73 2.15 -17.57 -6.99
N GLY A 74 1.69 -16.40 -7.43
CA GLY A 74 0.36 -16.21 -7.99
C GLY A 74 -0.73 -15.90 -6.98
N ALA A 75 -1.93 -15.66 -7.46
CA ALA A 75 -3.07 -15.20 -6.67
C ALA A 75 -3.55 -16.22 -5.61
N GLY A 76 -3.23 -17.50 -5.77
CA GLY A 76 -3.53 -18.57 -4.81
C GLY A 76 -2.39 -18.88 -3.83
N ALA A 77 -1.31 -18.10 -3.85
CA ALA A 77 -0.09 -18.40 -3.09
C ALA A 77 -0.32 -18.56 -1.58
N ILE A 78 -1.22 -17.78 -0.96
CA ILE A 78 -1.53 -17.92 0.47
C ILE A 78 -2.06 -19.33 0.75
N THR A 79 -3.10 -19.74 0.03
CA THR A 79 -3.69 -21.09 0.21
C THR A 79 -2.67 -22.19 -0.10
N GLU A 80 -1.85 -22.02 -1.14
CA GLU A 80 -0.82 -22.99 -1.53
C GLU A 80 0.21 -23.21 -0.42
N ILE A 81 0.83 -22.15 0.12
CA ILE A 81 1.87 -22.29 1.14
C ILE A 81 1.35 -22.93 2.44
N PHE A 82 0.13 -22.60 2.87
CA PHE A 82 -0.47 -23.23 4.05
C PHE A 82 -0.88 -24.67 3.78
N ASN A 83 -1.37 -25.00 2.59
CA ASN A 83 -1.62 -26.39 2.19
C ASN A 83 -0.31 -27.20 2.17
N ASN A 84 0.79 -26.65 1.66
CA ASN A 84 2.10 -27.31 1.66
C ASN A 84 2.57 -27.61 3.09
N VAL A 85 2.35 -26.70 4.04
CA VAL A 85 2.64 -26.93 5.45
C VAL A 85 1.76 -28.05 6.00
N HIS A 86 0.45 -28.02 5.77
CA HIS A 86 -0.49 -29.04 6.24
C HIS A 86 -0.23 -30.43 5.62
N GLN A 87 0.22 -30.48 4.36
CA GLN A 87 0.59 -31.76 3.71
C GLN A 87 1.74 -32.49 4.44
N GLN A 88 2.58 -31.77 5.17
CA GLN A 88 3.65 -32.40 5.98
C GLN A 88 3.10 -33.15 7.20
N TYR A 89 1.84 -32.93 7.56
CA TYR A 89 1.15 -33.55 8.71
C TYR A 89 0.16 -34.66 8.31
N LYS A 90 0.00 -34.95 7.01
CA LYS A 90 -1.05 -35.85 6.50
C LYS A 90 -0.97 -37.30 7.01
N ASP A 91 0.25 -37.76 7.34
CA ASP A 91 0.51 -39.13 7.76
C ASP A 91 0.53 -39.29 9.28
N LEU A 92 0.21 -38.22 10.05
CA LEU A 92 0.12 -38.26 11.50
C LEU A 92 -1.20 -38.86 11.95
N THR A 93 -1.15 -39.58 13.08
CA THR A 93 -2.36 -40.01 13.78
C THR A 93 -3.05 -38.82 14.45
N GLU A 94 -4.35 -38.95 14.75
CA GLU A 94 -5.06 -37.89 15.49
C GLU A 94 -4.41 -37.60 16.85
N GLU A 95 -3.90 -38.64 17.55
CA GLU A 95 -3.19 -38.49 18.81
C GLU A 95 -1.93 -37.64 18.63
N GLN A 96 -1.11 -37.93 17.61
CA GLN A 96 0.10 -37.15 17.30
C GLN A 96 -0.22 -35.72 16.89
N LEU A 97 -1.32 -35.52 16.15
CA LEU A 97 -1.74 -34.19 15.71
C LEU A 97 -2.21 -33.31 16.88
N HIS A 98 -2.73 -33.90 17.95
CA HIS A 98 -3.15 -33.18 19.15
C HIS A 98 -2.08 -33.12 20.26
N ASP A 99 -0.94 -33.78 20.07
CA ASP A 99 0.20 -33.74 21.01
C ASP A 99 1.11 -32.55 20.69
N ALA A 100 0.97 -31.47 21.47
CA ALA A 100 1.78 -30.26 21.31
C ALA A 100 3.26 -30.48 21.63
N GLU A 101 3.60 -31.40 22.54
CA GLU A 101 4.99 -31.73 22.87
C GLU A 101 5.67 -32.50 21.73
N PHE A 102 4.96 -33.47 21.16
CA PHE A 102 5.41 -34.17 19.94
C PHE A 102 5.56 -33.17 18.77
N ALA A 103 4.57 -32.30 18.54
CA ALA A 103 4.62 -31.31 17.47
C ALA A 103 5.83 -30.40 17.61
N LYS A 104 6.09 -29.86 18.80
CA LYS A 104 7.22 -28.99 19.10
C LYS A 104 8.59 -29.67 18.82
N LYS A 105 8.72 -30.96 19.14
CA LYS A 105 9.94 -31.70 18.89
C LYS A 105 10.11 -32.15 17.44
N CYS A 106 9.05 -32.68 16.82
CA CYS A 106 9.17 -33.46 15.59
C CYS A 106 8.64 -32.71 14.35
N LEU A 107 7.67 -31.78 14.49
CA LEU A 107 6.99 -31.23 13.33
C LEU A 107 7.62 -29.90 12.84
N PRO A 108 7.80 -29.72 11.53
CA PRO A 108 8.15 -28.44 10.97
C PRO A 108 7.03 -27.42 11.21
N PHE A 109 7.35 -26.14 11.24
CA PHE A 109 6.43 -25.03 11.51
C PHE A 109 5.66 -25.07 12.85
N ALA A 110 5.96 -26.03 13.74
CA ALA A 110 5.43 -26.06 15.10
C ALA A 110 6.32 -25.21 16.03
N GLY A 111 6.25 -23.91 15.89
CA GLY A 111 7.06 -22.93 16.62
C GLY A 111 6.24 -21.83 17.27
N GLU A 112 6.92 -20.89 17.90
CA GLU A 112 6.32 -19.80 18.64
C GLU A 112 6.43 -18.44 17.92
N LEU A 113 7.24 -18.36 16.85
CA LEU A 113 7.39 -17.16 16.03
C LEU A 113 6.99 -17.45 14.59
N TYR A 114 6.20 -16.55 14.05
CA TYR A 114 5.75 -16.62 12.67
C TYR A 114 5.85 -15.26 11.98
N MET A 115 6.28 -15.29 10.73
CA MET A 115 6.35 -14.11 9.85
C MET A 115 5.66 -14.43 8.53
N GLY A 116 4.73 -13.59 8.11
CA GLY A 116 4.04 -13.67 6.84
C GLY A 116 4.31 -12.45 5.96
N HIS A 117 4.37 -12.67 4.67
CA HIS A 117 4.56 -11.62 3.69
C HIS A 117 3.68 -11.85 2.47
N LEU A 118 3.04 -10.78 2.02
CA LEU A 118 2.29 -10.72 0.77
C LEU A 118 3.04 -9.80 -0.18
N ARG A 119 3.45 -10.34 -1.31
CA ARG A 119 4.28 -9.61 -2.26
C ARG A 119 3.48 -8.99 -3.37
N TYR A 120 3.87 -7.76 -3.67
CA TYR A 120 3.60 -7.11 -4.92
C TYR A 120 4.92 -6.60 -5.52
N SER A 121 5.27 -6.96 -6.76
CA SER A 121 6.51 -6.48 -7.40
C SER A 121 6.29 -5.12 -8.02
N THR A 122 6.94 -4.09 -7.50
CA THR A 122 6.83 -2.71 -7.98
C THR A 122 7.91 -2.36 -9.00
N THR A 123 9.18 -2.50 -8.62
CA THR A 123 10.33 -2.13 -9.45
C THR A 123 11.36 -3.25 -9.58
N GLY A 124 11.21 -4.33 -8.82
CA GLY A 124 12.18 -5.43 -8.73
C GLY A 124 11.95 -6.54 -9.74
N LYS A 125 12.95 -7.43 -9.84
CA LYS A 125 12.85 -8.66 -10.61
C LYS A 125 11.75 -9.57 -10.06
N SER A 126 10.93 -10.15 -10.92
CA SER A 126 9.89 -11.11 -10.58
C SER A 126 10.45 -12.54 -10.44
N GLY A 127 9.68 -13.43 -9.84
CA GLY A 127 9.98 -14.86 -9.70
C GLY A 127 10.21 -15.32 -8.26
N ILE A 128 10.20 -16.62 -8.06
CA ILE A 128 10.23 -17.27 -6.74
C ILE A 128 11.46 -16.90 -5.90
N SER A 129 12.57 -16.59 -6.56
CA SER A 129 13.83 -16.21 -5.90
C SER A 129 13.76 -14.86 -5.17
N TYR A 130 12.71 -14.07 -5.42
CA TYR A 130 12.51 -12.75 -4.83
C TYR A 130 11.32 -12.69 -3.88
N VAL A 131 10.73 -13.86 -3.53
CA VAL A 131 9.62 -13.94 -2.58
C VAL A 131 10.15 -13.87 -1.16
N HIS A 132 9.58 -12.99 -0.35
CA HIS A 132 9.86 -12.88 1.08
C HIS A 132 9.11 -13.96 1.88
N PRO A 133 9.56 -14.28 3.12
CA PRO A 133 10.76 -13.80 3.81
C PRO A 133 12.05 -14.39 3.22
N PHE A 134 13.13 -13.59 3.23
CA PHE A 134 14.46 -14.11 2.93
C PHE A 134 15.10 -14.70 4.19
N LEU A 135 15.89 -15.79 4.03
CA LEU A 135 16.63 -16.41 5.11
C LEU A 135 18.14 -16.26 4.92
N ARG A 136 18.80 -15.79 5.97
CA ARG A 136 20.25 -15.85 6.13
C ARG A 136 20.58 -16.97 7.10
N ARG A 137 21.41 -17.91 6.70
CA ARG A 137 21.80 -19.10 7.47
C ARG A 137 23.22 -18.96 7.99
N ASN A 138 23.44 -19.40 9.23
CA ASN A 138 24.73 -19.46 9.90
C ASN A 138 24.73 -20.62 10.94
N ASN A 139 25.91 -21.06 11.37
CA ASN A 139 26.04 -22.09 12.42
C ASN A 139 25.65 -21.59 13.82
N TRP A 140 25.62 -20.28 14.04
CA TRP A 140 25.15 -19.68 15.28
C TRP A 140 23.67 -19.32 15.14
N ARG A 141 22.83 -19.82 16.04
CA ARG A 141 21.38 -19.49 16.01
C ARG A 141 21.13 -17.99 16.01
N ALA A 142 21.82 -17.25 16.88
CA ALA A 142 21.67 -15.79 16.97
C ALA A 142 22.11 -15.03 15.71
N LYS A 143 22.90 -15.64 14.80
CA LYS A 143 23.30 -15.05 13.52
C LYS A 143 22.36 -15.41 12.36
N ASN A 144 21.44 -16.36 12.56
CA ASN A 144 20.41 -16.65 11.56
C ASN A 144 19.35 -15.55 11.58
N LEU A 145 18.89 -15.14 10.41
CA LEU A 145 17.93 -14.04 10.26
C LEU A 145 16.93 -14.37 9.16
N ALA A 146 15.64 -14.28 9.47
CA ALA A 146 14.57 -14.13 8.50
C ALA A 146 14.19 -12.66 8.41
N LEU A 147 13.98 -12.15 7.19
CA LEU A 147 13.64 -10.74 6.96
C LEU A 147 12.59 -10.60 5.86
N CYS A 148 11.59 -9.79 6.12
CA CYS A 148 10.63 -9.33 5.12
C CYS A 148 10.28 -7.85 5.36
N GLY A 149 9.57 -7.25 4.43
CA GLY A 149 9.12 -5.87 4.64
C GLY A 149 8.20 -5.37 3.54
N ASN A 150 7.45 -4.34 3.89
CA ASN A 150 6.80 -3.44 2.96
C ASN A 150 7.69 -2.22 2.83
N PHE A 151 8.49 -2.15 1.77
CA PHE A 151 9.44 -1.05 1.60
C PHE A 151 9.91 -0.91 0.17
N ASN A 152 10.40 0.29 -0.14
CA ASN A 152 11.26 0.58 -1.27
C ASN A 152 12.26 1.66 -0.86
N LEU A 153 13.53 1.41 -1.16
CA LEU A 153 14.62 2.36 -0.90
C LEU A 153 15.02 3.05 -2.20
N THR A 154 15.20 4.35 -2.12
CA THR A 154 15.63 5.18 -3.27
C THR A 154 17.12 5.08 -3.56
N ASN A 155 17.91 4.51 -2.63
CA ASN A 155 19.36 4.48 -2.65
C ASN A 155 19.94 3.06 -2.49
N VAL A 156 19.28 2.06 -3.06
CA VAL A 156 19.75 0.65 -3.04
C VAL A 156 21.16 0.52 -3.60
N ASP A 157 21.49 1.28 -4.66
CA ASP A 157 22.81 1.28 -5.29
C ASP A 157 23.90 1.76 -4.32
N GLU A 158 23.62 2.82 -3.55
CA GLU A 158 24.54 3.36 -2.55
C GLU A 158 24.82 2.32 -1.46
N ILE A 159 23.76 1.69 -0.93
CA ILE A 159 23.89 0.63 0.10
C ILE A 159 24.64 -0.58 -0.44
N PHE A 160 24.40 -0.98 -1.69
CA PHE A 160 25.13 -2.07 -2.34
C PHE A 160 26.62 -1.76 -2.48
N ALA A 161 26.95 -0.54 -2.88
CA ALA A 161 28.34 -0.08 -2.97
C ALA A 161 29.02 -0.11 -1.59
N ASP A 162 28.38 0.41 -0.54
CA ASP A 162 28.88 0.40 0.84
C ASP A 162 29.19 -1.01 1.34
N ILE A 163 28.28 -1.97 1.07
CA ILE A 163 28.45 -3.37 1.46
C ILE A 163 29.64 -4.00 0.73
N THR A 164 29.80 -3.72 -0.56
CA THR A 164 30.91 -4.23 -1.37
C THR A 164 32.25 -3.62 -0.97
N GLU A 165 32.28 -2.32 -0.69
CA GLU A 165 33.48 -1.63 -0.20
C GLU A 165 33.91 -2.13 1.17
N ALA A 166 32.95 -2.52 2.01
CA ALA A 166 33.21 -3.20 3.29
C ALA A 166 33.72 -4.65 3.13
N GLY A 167 34.00 -5.12 1.90
CA GLY A 167 34.55 -6.45 1.59
C GLY A 167 33.53 -7.57 1.53
N GLN A 168 32.23 -7.27 1.52
CA GLN A 168 31.19 -8.28 1.37
C GLN A 168 30.89 -8.58 -0.11
N HIS A 169 30.35 -9.75 -0.39
CA HIS A 169 30.01 -10.17 -1.75
C HIS A 169 28.53 -10.63 -1.81
N PRO A 170 27.55 -9.68 -1.91
CA PRO A 170 26.15 -10.03 -2.03
C PRO A 170 25.89 -10.87 -3.28
N ARG A 171 25.16 -11.98 -3.12
CA ARG A 171 24.89 -12.93 -4.21
C ARG A 171 23.78 -12.49 -5.15
N LYS A 172 22.96 -11.53 -4.75
CA LYS A 172 21.82 -11.02 -5.51
C LYS A 172 21.74 -9.52 -5.38
N TYR A 173 21.43 -8.87 -6.50
CA TYR A 173 21.07 -7.46 -6.53
C TYR A 173 19.54 -7.35 -6.40
N ALA A 174 19.06 -7.25 -5.17
CA ALA A 174 17.67 -6.99 -4.83
C ALA A 174 17.65 -6.27 -3.49
N ASP A 175 16.79 -5.29 -3.36
CA ASP A 175 16.67 -4.43 -2.17
C ASP A 175 16.60 -5.22 -0.86
N THR A 176 15.65 -6.15 -0.74
CA THR A 176 15.47 -6.98 0.46
C THR A 176 16.68 -7.87 0.75
N TYR A 177 17.34 -8.39 -0.30
CA TYR A 177 18.53 -9.21 -0.11
C TYR A 177 19.70 -8.38 0.40
N ILE A 178 19.86 -7.17 -0.13
CA ILE A 178 20.89 -6.21 0.31
C ILE A 178 20.65 -5.82 1.77
N MET A 179 19.38 -5.56 2.14
CA MET A 179 19.00 -5.27 3.51
C MET A 179 19.28 -6.43 4.47
N LEU A 180 18.98 -7.67 4.05
CA LEU A 180 19.28 -8.87 4.80
C LEU A 180 20.79 -8.99 5.09
N GLU A 181 21.63 -8.74 4.10
CA GLU A 181 23.09 -8.82 4.26
C GLU A 181 23.63 -7.67 5.13
N GLN A 182 23.12 -6.45 4.97
CA GLN A 182 23.54 -5.32 5.78
C GLN A 182 23.18 -5.52 7.28
N VAL A 183 21.92 -5.87 7.56
CA VAL A 183 21.46 -6.15 8.94
C VAL A 183 22.18 -7.37 9.49
N GLY A 184 22.32 -8.42 8.68
CA GLY A 184 23.03 -9.65 9.07
C GLY A 184 24.50 -9.41 9.42
N HIS A 185 25.19 -8.54 8.69
CA HIS A 185 26.57 -8.16 9.02
C HIS A 185 26.67 -7.43 10.38
N ARG A 186 25.74 -6.53 10.68
CA ARG A 186 25.69 -5.86 11.99
C ARG A 186 25.35 -6.83 13.11
N LEU A 187 24.45 -7.78 12.84
CA LEU A 187 24.10 -8.86 13.75
C LEU A 187 25.31 -9.77 14.05
N ASP A 188 26.11 -10.11 13.03
CA ASP A 188 27.35 -10.88 13.23
C ASP A 188 28.30 -10.16 14.19
N ARG A 189 28.51 -8.86 14.02
CA ARG A 189 29.39 -8.06 14.89
C ARG A 189 28.87 -8.00 16.33
N GLU A 190 27.57 -7.90 16.53
CA GLU A 190 26.99 -7.90 17.87
C GLU A 190 27.17 -9.26 18.56
N VAL A 191 26.94 -10.35 17.85
CA VAL A 191 27.18 -11.72 18.37
C VAL A 191 28.66 -11.93 18.66
N GLU A 192 29.58 -11.47 17.80
CA GLU A 192 31.04 -11.58 18.05
C GLU A 192 31.49 -10.79 19.29
N ARG A 193 30.90 -9.60 19.49
CA ARG A 193 31.17 -8.80 20.69
C ARG A 193 30.74 -9.55 21.95
N LEU A 194 29.53 -10.11 21.95
CA LEU A 194 29.02 -10.92 23.07
C LEU A 194 29.80 -12.19 23.28
N TYR A 195 30.23 -12.86 22.21
CA TYR A 195 31.08 -14.06 22.29
C TYR A 195 32.39 -13.77 23.02
N LYS A 196 33.09 -12.68 22.69
CA LYS A 196 34.32 -12.27 23.39
C LYS A 196 34.06 -12.02 24.86
N GLN A 197 33.00 -11.31 25.20
CA GLN A 197 32.60 -11.06 26.59
C GLN A 197 32.32 -12.37 27.34
N CYS A 198 31.56 -13.30 26.76
CA CYS A 198 31.32 -14.63 27.38
C CYS A 198 32.60 -15.43 27.62
N LYS A 199 33.57 -15.34 26.70
CA LYS A 199 34.89 -15.99 26.87
C LYS A 199 35.68 -15.36 27.99
N GLU A 200 35.68 -14.06 28.16
CA GLU A 200 36.32 -13.32 29.24
C GLU A 200 35.67 -13.67 30.60
N GLU A 201 34.36 -13.91 30.64
CA GLU A 201 33.60 -14.40 31.80
C GLU A 201 33.87 -15.90 32.10
N GLY A 202 34.62 -16.61 31.25
CA GLY A 202 34.97 -18.01 31.44
C GLY A 202 33.91 -19.02 31.00
N LEU A 203 32.85 -18.60 30.29
CA LEU A 203 31.80 -19.49 29.79
C LEU A 203 32.34 -20.44 28.70
N LYS A 204 31.74 -21.63 28.58
CA LYS A 204 32.14 -22.68 27.64
C LYS A 204 30.93 -23.38 27.02
N GLY A 205 31.13 -23.98 25.84
CA GLY A 205 30.11 -24.81 25.17
C GLY A 205 28.78 -24.07 24.96
N MET A 206 27.69 -24.75 25.27
CA MET A 206 26.34 -24.21 25.10
C MET A 206 26.00 -23.03 26.03
N ASP A 207 26.72 -22.87 27.16
CA ASP A 207 26.52 -21.73 28.06
C ASP A 207 26.84 -20.40 27.35
N ILE A 208 27.79 -20.40 26.41
CA ILE A 208 28.06 -19.22 25.57
C ILE A 208 26.87 -18.93 24.67
N THR A 209 26.28 -19.94 24.04
CA THR A 209 25.11 -19.78 23.17
C THR A 209 23.93 -19.18 23.95
N HIS A 210 23.61 -19.77 25.12
CA HIS A 210 22.54 -19.30 25.98
C HIS A 210 22.77 -17.87 26.48
N ALA A 211 24.00 -17.53 26.88
CA ALA A 211 24.35 -16.19 27.32
C ALA A 211 24.23 -15.14 26.18
N ILE A 212 24.62 -15.49 24.96
CA ILE A 212 24.46 -14.63 23.79
C ILE A 212 22.97 -14.40 23.50
N GLU A 213 22.18 -15.48 23.47
CA GLU A 213 20.73 -15.41 23.22
C GLU A 213 19.96 -14.59 24.27
N ASP A 214 20.43 -14.59 25.52
CA ASP A 214 19.83 -13.80 26.60
C ASP A 214 20.26 -12.32 26.61
N ARG A 215 21.40 -11.98 26.00
CA ARG A 215 22.03 -10.65 26.09
C ARG A 215 21.98 -9.86 24.79
N ILE A 216 21.62 -10.48 23.68
CA ILE A 216 21.62 -9.83 22.37
C ILE A 216 20.65 -8.64 22.35
N ASP A 217 21.12 -7.48 21.90
CA ASP A 217 20.30 -6.28 21.74
C ASP A 217 20.28 -5.82 20.28
N LEU A 218 19.13 -6.05 19.63
CA LEU A 218 18.90 -5.65 18.25
C LEU A 218 18.79 -4.13 18.08
N THR A 219 18.67 -3.33 19.14
CA THR A 219 18.62 -1.88 19.05
C THR A 219 19.88 -1.32 18.39
N ASN A 220 21.06 -1.79 18.82
CA ASN A 220 22.33 -1.35 18.26
C ASN A 220 22.49 -1.81 16.81
N VAL A 221 22.05 -3.03 16.50
CA VAL A 221 22.05 -3.55 15.12
C VAL A 221 21.24 -2.65 14.19
N LEU A 222 20.02 -2.27 14.61
CA LEU A 222 19.15 -1.39 13.82
C LEU A 222 19.68 0.05 13.74
N LYS A 223 20.15 0.62 14.86
CA LYS A 223 20.73 1.99 14.90
C LYS A 223 21.97 2.15 14.03
N THR A 224 22.72 1.08 13.83
CA THR A 224 23.92 1.11 12.98
C THR A 224 23.66 0.74 11.52
N SER A 225 22.51 0.12 11.21
CA SER A 225 22.10 -0.21 9.86
C SER A 225 21.27 0.92 9.20
N SER A 226 20.26 1.40 9.91
CA SER A 226 19.20 2.26 9.36
C SER A 226 19.57 3.69 8.98
N PRO A 227 20.67 4.32 9.45
CA PRO A 227 21.01 5.69 9.03
C PRO A 227 21.28 5.86 7.54
N SER A 228 21.66 4.80 6.84
CA SER A 228 21.87 4.82 5.39
C SER A 228 20.58 4.58 4.57
N TRP A 229 19.45 4.29 5.19
CA TRP A 229 18.22 3.93 4.49
C TRP A 229 17.42 5.17 4.09
N ASP A 230 17.35 5.45 2.81
CA ASP A 230 16.54 6.52 2.22
C ASP A 230 15.33 5.90 1.52
N GLY A 231 14.13 6.07 2.08
CA GLY A 231 12.91 5.50 1.50
C GLY A 231 11.76 5.38 2.49
N GLY A 232 10.67 4.74 2.04
CA GLY A 232 9.54 4.38 2.88
C GLY A 232 9.59 2.90 3.24
N TYR A 233 9.57 2.56 4.53
CA TYR A 233 9.70 1.17 4.93
C TYR A 233 9.05 0.78 6.25
N VAL A 234 8.56 -0.46 6.29
CA VAL A 234 8.38 -1.27 7.48
C VAL A 234 9.12 -2.59 7.27
N ILE A 235 10.18 -2.81 8.02
CA ILE A 235 11.05 -4.00 7.90
C ILE A 235 10.88 -4.84 9.15
N CYS A 236 10.52 -6.12 8.95
CA CYS A 236 10.35 -7.12 10.00
C CYS A 236 11.48 -8.15 9.95
N GLY A 237 11.98 -8.56 11.10
CA GLY A 237 13.00 -9.60 11.21
C GLY A 237 12.77 -10.53 12.39
N MET A 238 13.22 -11.79 12.23
CA MET A 238 13.27 -12.81 13.28
C MET A 238 14.66 -13.47 13.27
N THR A 239 15.31 -13.54 14.43
CA THR A 239 16.55 -14.31 14.56
C THR A 239 16.25 -15.78 14.84
N GLY A 240 17.22 -16.66 14.56
CA GLY A 240 17.10 -18.08 14.92
C GLY A 240 17.08 -18.35 16.43
N SER A 241 17.49 -17.38 17.24
CA SER A 241 17.47 -17.46 18.71
C SER A 241 16.16 -16.97 19.33
N GLY A 242 15.30 -16.32 18.55
CA GLY A 242 13.95 -15.96 19.00
C GLY A 242 13.69 -14.48 19.24
N GLU A 243 14.66 -13.61 18.95
CA GLU A 243 14.42 -12.17 18.93
C GLU A 243 13.67 -11.79 17.66
N THR A 244 12.73 -10.86 17.80
CA THR A 244 11.98 -10.30 16.67
C THR A 244 12.02 -8.79 16.70
N PHE A 245 11.92 -8.19 15.53
CA PHE A 245 11.78 -6.74 15.40
C PHE A 245 10.87 -6.36 14.23
N ALA A 246 10.30 -5.17 14.35
CA ALA A 246 9.74 -4.43 13.23
C ALA A 246 10.16 -2.97 13.37
N VAL A 247 10.76 -2.40 12.33
CA VAL A 247 11.21 -1.00 12.32
C VAL A 247 10.50 -0.23 11.22
N ARG A 248 10.04 0.99 11.53
CA ARG A 248 9.35 1.89 10.61
C ARG A 248 10.25 3.07 10.20
N ASP A 249 10.08 3.53 8.98
CA ASP A 249 10.80 4.68 8.44
C ASP A 249 10.60 5.97 9.26
N PRO A 250 11.56 6.92 9.21
CA PRO A 250 11.52 8.14 10.01
C PRO A 250 10.41 9.13 9.66
N TRP A 251 9.81 9.02 8.49
CA TRP A 251 8.71 9.90 8.02
C TRP A 251 7.33 9.28 8.20
N GLY A 252 7.29 7.97 8.58
CA GLY A 252 6.06 7.24 8.74
C GLY A 252 5.32 6.98 7.44
N ILE A 253 6.05 6.87 6.32
CA ILE A 253 5.49 6.68 4.97
C ILE A 253 4.62 5.42 4.93
N ARG A 254 5.17 4.30 5.45
CA ARG A 254 4.47 3.01 5.47
C ARG A 254 3.75 2.77 6.79
N PRO A 255 2.52 2.21 6.77
CA PRO A 255 1.79 1.91 7.99
C PRO A 255 2.25 0.60 8.63
N ALA A 256 2.25 0.57 9.96
CA ALA A 256 2.43 -0.64 10.76
C ALA A 256 1.69 -0.49 12.09
N PHE A 257 0.99 -1.54 12.48
CA PHE A 257 0.20 -1.61 13.69
C PHE A 257 0.57 -2.85 14.49
N TRP A 258 0.55 -2.74 15.82
CA TRP A 258 0.87 -3.85 16.71
C TRP A 258 -0.08 -3.93 17.90
N TYR A 259 -0.19 -5.13 18.44
CA TYR A 259 -0.96 -5.47 19.63
C TYR A 259 -0.21 -6.52 20.44
N GLN A 260 -0.34 -6.47 21.76
CA GLN A 260 0.13 -7.52 22.66
C GLN A 260 -0.81 -7.65 23.85
N ASP A 261 -1.08 -8.91 24.21
CA ASP A 261 -1.65 -9.30 25.51
C ASP A 261 -0.70 -10.26 26.25
N ASP A 262 -1.23 -11.08 27.14
CA ASP A 262 -0.44 -12.09 27.88
C ASP A 262 -0.22 -13.39 27.10
N GLU A 263 -0.85 -13.55 25.94
CA GLU A 263 -0.77 -14.76 25.11
C GLU A 263 -0.05 -14.54 23.78
N ILE A 264 -0.24 -13.41 23.15
CA ILE A 264 0.23 -13.17 21.80
C ILE A 264 0.67 -11.73 21.58
N MET A 265 1.75 -11.57 20.85
CA MET A 265 2.09 -10.29 20.19
C MET A 265 1.88 -10.44 18.70
N VAL A 266 1.22 -9.44 18.09
CA VAL A 266 0.92 -9.39 16.65
C VAL A 266 1.32 -8.05 16.09
N LEU A 267 1.89 -8.04 14.87
CA LEU A 267 2.09 -6.86 14.06
C LEU A 267 1.54 -7.11 12.64
N ALA A 268 0.90 -6.12 12.05
CA ALA A 268 0.41 -6.17 10.69
C ALA A 268 0.48 -4.79 10.02
N SER A 269 0.40 -4.74 8.70
CA SER A 269 0.37 -3.48 7.94
C SER A 269 -0.91 -2.68 8.15
N GLU A 270 -2.02 -3.32 8.54
CA GLU A 270 -3.32 -2.67 8.67
C GLU A 270 -3.99 -2.96 10.03
N ARG A 271 -4.49 -1.91 10.70
CA ARG A 271 -5.20 -2.01 11.98
C ARG A 271 -6.43 -2.92 11.96
N PRO A 272 -7.34 -2.81 10.96
CA PRO A 272 -8.56 -3.62 10.94
C PRO A 272 -8.30 -5.12 10.75
N VAL A 273 -7.13 -5.48 10.25
CA VAL A 273 -6.71 -6.88 10.11
C VAL A 273 -6.49 -7.50 11.48
N ILE A 274 -5.74 -6.84 12.36
CA ILE A 274 -5.51 -7.28 13.74
C ILE A 274 -6.84 -7.32 14.51
N GLN A 275 -7.63 -6.24 14.37
CA GLN A 275 -8.94 -6.12 15.00
C GLN A 275 -9.85 -7.31 14.67
N THR A 276 -9.96 -7.65 13.39
CA THR A 276 -10.84 -8.72 12.92
C THR A 276 -10.33 -10.11 13.33
N VAL A 277 -9.02 -10.36 13.21
CA VAL A 277 -8.42 -11.69 13.46
C VAL A 277 -8.41 -12.03 14.94
N LEU A 278 -8.19 -11.04 15.81
CA LEU A 278 -8.18 -11.25 17.26
C LEU A 278 -9.50 -10.91 17.95
N ASN A 279 -10.45 -10.32 17.22
CA ASN A 279 -11.73 -9.84 17.75
C ASN A 279 -11.56 -8.90 18.95
N ILE A 280 -10.71 -7.88 18.77
CA ILE A 280 -10.39 -6.88 19.79
C ILE A 280 -10.82 -5.47 19.36
N PRO A 281 -11.06 -4.54 20.29
CA PRO A 281 -11.41 -3.17 19.96
C PRO A 281 -10.22 -2.43 19.31
N ALA A 282 -10.53 -1.49 18.41
CA ALA A 282 -9.52 -0.75 17.66
C ALA A 282 -8.56 0.06 18.56
N GLU A 283 -9.05 0.51 19.71
CA GLU A 283 -8.31 1.32 20.71
C GLU A 283 -7.18 0.54 21.37
N SER A 284 -7.24 -0.80 21.36
CA SER A 284 -6.20 -1.69 21.89
C SER A 284 -5.02 -1.87 20.94
N ILE A 285 -5.17 -1.43 19.68
CA ILE A 285 -4.16 -1.60 18.64
C ILE A 285 -3.36 -0.32 18.49
N HIS A 286 -2.05 -0.42 18.58
CA HIS A 286 -1.14 0.70 18.53
C HIS A 286 -0.50 0.85 17.17
N GLU A 287 -0.33 2.09 16.71
CA GLU A 287 0.47 2.39 15.54
C GLU A 287 1.96 2.43 15.93
N LEU A 288 2.83 1.83 15.12
CA LEU A 288 4.27 1.98 15.27
C LEU A 288 4.68 3.36 14.78
N MET A 289 5.27 4.15 15.67
CA MET A 289 5.58 5.56 15.36
C MET A 289 6.79 5.71 14.43
N PRO A 290 6.93 6.85 13.72
CA PRO A 290 8.04 7.10 12.80
C PRO A 290 9.41 6.94 13.45
N GLY A 291 10.29 6.19 12.79
CA GLY A 291 11.64 5.91 13.27
C GLY A 291 11.73 4.98 14.48
N GLN A 292 10.61 4.44 14.96
CA GLN A 292 10.57 3.47 16.06
C GLN A 292 10.70 2.03 15.57
N ALA A 293 11.13 1.17 16.49
CA ALA A 293 11.01 -0.26 16.36
C ALA A 293 10.26 -0.87 17.55
N VAL A 294 9.44 -1.88 17.24
CA VAL A 294 9.01 -2.91 18.19
C VAL A 294 10.11 -3.97 18.24
N LEU A 295 10.56 -4.28 19.43
CA LEU A 295 11.57 -5.32 19.71
C LEU A 295 10.97 -6.31 20.71
N VAL A 296 11.03 -7.60 20.40
CA VAL A 296 10.59 -8.66 21.32
C VAL A 296 11.75 -9.62 21.51
N ASN A 297 12.19 -9.79 22.74
CA ASN A 297 13.29 -10.68 23.06
C ASN A 297 12.83 -12.15 23.12
N LYS A 298 13.78 -13.07 23.25
CA LYS A 298 13.53 -14.52 23.38
C LYS A 298 12.51 -14.84 24.49
N LYS A 299 12.47 -14.07 25.59
CA LYS A 299 11.54 -14.26 26.71
C LYS A 299 10.13 -13.68 26.45
N GLY A 300 9.87 -13.10 25.27
CA GLY A 300 8.58 -12.50 24.93
C GLY A 300 8.36 -11.08 25.48
N GLN A 301 9.40 -10.45 26.02
CA GLN A 301 9.30 -9.08 26.53
C GLN A 301 9.40 -8.08 25.39
N LEU A 302 8.34 -7.29 25.22
CA LEU A 302 8.27 -6.24 24.22
C LEU A 302 8.89 -4.94 24.71
N ARG A 303 9.65 -4.29 23.85
CA ARG A 303 10.20 -2.97 24.07
C ARG A 303 10.05 -2.12 22.82
N LEU A 304 9.61 -0.89 22.97
CA LEU A 304 9.67 0.12 21.93
C LEU A 304 11.01 0.86 22.00
N ALA A 305 11.66 1.05 20.90
CA ALA A 305 12.92 1.78 20.83
C ALA A 305 12.89 2.80 19.69
N GLN A 306 13.36 4.03 19.97
CA GLN A 306 13.62 5.01 18.91
C GLN A 306 14.94 4.62 18.21
N ILE A 307 14.85 4.22 16.96
CA ILE A 307 15.99 3.80 16.14
C ILE A 307 16.56 4.99 15.38
N ASN A 308 15.72 5.68 14.62
CA ASN A 308 16.08 6.90 13.88
C ASN A 308 15.37 8.11 14.47
N ARG A 309 15.98 9.29 14.35
CA ARG A 309 15.31 10.55 14.67
C ARG A 309 14.09 10.70 13.73
N PRO A 310 12.90 10.98 14.26
CA PRO A 310 11.73 11.24 13.42
C PRO A 310 11.96 12.44 12.51
N GLY A 311 11.61 12.29 11.24
CA GLY A 311 11.55 13.35 10.25
C GLY A 311 10.23 14.14 10.34
N LYS A 312 9.97 14.98 9.35
CA LYS A 312 8.65 15.59 9.17
C LYS A 312 7.65 14.48 8.78
N LEU A 313 6.56 14.36 9.52
CA LEU A 313 5.55 13.33 9.28
C LEU A 313 4.98 13.43 7.85
N LYS A 314 5.04 12.35 7.10
CA LYS A 314 4.59 12.24 5.70
C LYS A 314 4.01 10.85 5.40
N PRO A 315 3.05 10.34 6.19
CA PRO A 315 2.39 9.08 5.89
C PRO A 315 1.62 9.19 4.58
N CYS A 316 1.66 8.12 3.81
CA CYS A 316 1.12 8.02 2.46
C CYS A 316 -0.40 8.26 2.44
N SER A 317 -0.88 9.27 1.69
CA SER A 317 -2.31 9.54 1.54
C SER A 317 -3.02 8.54 0.62
N PHE A 318 -2.32 7.85 -0.30
CA PHE A 318 -2.91 6.74 -1.07
C PHE A 318 -3.33 5.56 -0.19
N GLU A 319 -2.71 5.36 0.96
CA GLU A 319 -3.21 4.40 1.94
C GLU A 319 -4.65 4.71 2.36
N ARG A 320 -5.00 5.99 2.46
CA ARG A 320 -6.35 6.44 2.83
C ARG A 320 -7.32 6.40 1.65
N ILE A 321 -6.86 6.80 0.49
CA ILE A 321 -7.67 6.86 -0.73
C ILE A 321 -7.96 5.45 -1.26
N TYR A 322 -6.94 4.59 -1.34
CA TYR A 322 -7.02 3.35 -2.12
C TYR A 322 -6.52 2.09 -1.42
N PHE A 323 -5.26 2.03 -0.92
CA PHE A 323 -4.62 0.76 -0.58
C PHE A 323 -5.18 0.08 0.67
N SER A 324 -5.34 0.81 1.76
CA SER A 324 -5.79 0.25 3.01
C SER A 324 -7.29 -0.08 2.98
N ARG A 325 -7.68 -1.05 3.80
CA ARG A 325 -9.07 -1.53 3.86
C ARG A 325 -10.03 -0.44 4.34
N GLY A 326 -11.10 -0.25 3.58
CA GLY A 326 -12.17 0.70 3.93
C GLY A 326 -13.00 0.30 5.16
N SER A 327 -12.73 -0.86 5.77
CA SER A 327 -13.33 -1.28 7.04
C SER A 327 -12.67 -0.66 8.27
N ASP A 328 -11.55 0.05 8.12
CA ASP A 328 -10.99 0.88 9.18
C ASP A 328 -11.90 2.09 9.42
N VAL A 329 -12.21 2.39 10.69
CA VAL A 329 -13.16 3.45 11.07
C VAL A 329 -12.71 4.84 10.61
N ASP A 330 -11.42 5.14 10.66
CA ASP A 330 -10.88 6.44 10.25
C ASP A 330 -10.84 6.53 8.73
N ILE A 331 -10.38 5.48 8.04
CA ILE A 331 -10.38 5.41 6.58
C ILE A 331 -11.79 5.53 6.01
N TYR A 332 -12.76 4.87 6.63
CA TYR A 332 -14.15 4.96 6.22
C TYR A 332 -14.67 6.41 6.28
N ARG A 333 -14.41 7.10 7.40
CA ARG A 333 -14.80 8.51 7.58
C ARG A 333 -14.08 9.44 6.61
N GLU A 334 -12.78 9.24 6.41
CA GLU A 334 -11.96 10.04 5.50
C GLU A 334 -12.40 9.87 4.05
N ARG A 335 -12.67 8.64 3.59
CA ARG A 335 -13.20 8.38 2.24
C ARG A 335 -14.57 9.04 2.03
N LYS A 336 -15.46 9.00 3.02
CA LYS A 336 -16.73 9.75 2.96
C LYS A 336 -16.47 11.24 2.82
N LYS A 337 -15.55 11.79 3.59
CA LYS A 337 -15.22 13.21 3.54
C LYS A 337 -14.58 13.62 2.22
N LEU A 338 -13.78 12.75 1.59
CA LEU A 338 -13.28 12.97 0.23
C LEU A 338 -14.43 13.14 -0.78
N GLY A 339 -15.46 12.31 -0.69
CA GLY A 339 -16.66 12.44 -1.53
C GLY A 339 -17.43 13.72 -1.26
N GLU A 340 -17.62 14.10 0.00
CA GLU A 340 -18.28 15.35 0.41
C GLU A 340 -17.58 16.60 -0.13
N LYS A 341 -16.23 16.61 -0.12
CA LYS A 341 -15.44 17.74 -0.62
C LYS A 341 -15.55 17.99 -2.13
N LEU A 342 -16.14 17.06 -2.87
CA LEU A 342 -16.31 17.15 -4.33
C LEU A 342 -17.64 17.77 -4.75
N ILE A 343 -18.53 18.14 -3.83
CA ILE A 343 -19.89 18.56 -4.14
C ILE A 343 -19.92 19.80 -5.02
N GLU A 344 -19.20 20.87 -4.65
CA GLU A 344 -19.21 22.14 -5.39
C GLU A 344 -18.66 21.99 -6.82
N PRO A 345 -17.49 21.34 -7.05
CA PRO A 345 -17.04 21.07 -8.42
C PRO A 345 -18.01 20.19 -9.23
N ILE A 346 -18.68 19.21 -8.61
CA ILE A 346 -19.69 18.35 -9.26
C ILE A 346 -20.91 19.19 -9.67
N LEU A 347 -21.45 19.99 -8.76
CA LEU A 347 -22.60 20.86 -9.05
C LEU A 347 -22.29 21.84 -10.18
N SER A 348 -21.09 22.44 -10.17
CA SER A 348 -20.61 23.28 -11.27
C SER A 348 -20.54 22.50 -12.59
N ALA A 349 -20.03 21.26 -12.56
CA ALA A 349 -19.91 20.43 -13.77
C ALA A 349 -21.26 20.07 -14.40
N VAL A 350 -22.33 19.94 -13.60
CA VAL A 350 -23.70 19.67 -14.09
C VAL A 350 -24.56 20.95 -14.18
N ASN A 351 -23.99 22.15 -14.03
CA ASN A 351 -24.68 23.44 -14.01
C ASN A 351 -25.80 23.50 -12.96
N HIS A 352 -25.59 22.90 -11.79
CA HIS A 352 -26.57 22.75 -10.69
C HIS A 352 -27.88 22.02 -11.07
N ASP A 353 -27.89 21.32 -12.21
CA ASP A 353 -29.05 20.53 -12.66
C ASP A 353 -29.07 19.14 -12.03
N ILE A 354 -29.50 19.09 -10.76
CA ILE A 354 -29.59 17.83 -10.00
C ILE A 354 -30.75 16.97 -10.52
N ALA A 355 -31.82 17.60 -10.99
CA ALA A 355 -33.03 16.89 -11.42
C ALA A 355 -32.76 15.97 -12.62
N HIS A 356 -31.88 16.41 -13.54
CA HIS A 356 -31.45 15.65 -14.70
C HIS A 356 -30.02 15.13 -14.54
N SER A 357 -29.66 14.70 -13.33
CA SER A 357 -28.35 14.09 -13.05
C SER A 357 -28.52 12.78 -12.30
N VAL A 358 -27.81 11.75 -12.78
CA VAL A 358 -27.74 10.42 -12.15
C VAL A 358 -26.32 10.23 -11.61
N PHE A 359 -26.23 9.85 -10.34
CA PHE A 359 -24.97 9.68 -9.61
C PHE A 359 -24.65 8.20 -9.42
N SER A 360 -23.41 7.80 -9.68
CA SER A 360 -22.93 6.42 -9.58
C SER A 360 -21.47 6.35 -9.18
N PHE A 361 -20.90 5.16 -9.11
CA PHE A 361 -19.50 4.95 -8.79
C PHE A 361 -18.90 3.78 -9.58
N ILE A 362 -17.57 3.76 -9.69
CA ILE A 362 -16.81 2.63 -10.22
C ILE A 362 -16.53 1.64 -9.07
N PRO A 363 -17.04 0.40 -9.13
CA PRO A 363 -16.74 -0.60 -8.10
C PRO A 363 -15.24 -0.97 -8.07
N ASN A 364 -14.59 -1.24 -6.89
CA ASN A 364 -15.27 -1.30 -5.58
C ASN A 364 -14.79 -0.18 -4.64
N THR A 365 -13.55 0.33 -4.79
CA THR A 365 -12.87 1.21 -3.81
C THR A 365 -13.55 2.57 -3.65
N ALA A 366 -14.12 3.10 -4.74
CA ALA A 366 -14.82 4.39 -4.75
C ALA A 366 -16.17 4.40 -4.01
N GLU A 367 -16.71 3.22 -3.62
CA GLU A 367 -18.05 3.11 -3.03
C GLU A 367 -18.22 3.97 -1.77
N VAL A 368 -17.22 4.01 -0.88
CA VAL A 368 -17.31 4.79 0.36
C VAL A 368 -17.28 6.29 0.08
N ALA A 369 -16.47 6.75 -0.88
CA ALA A 369 -16.46 8.14 -1.31
C ALA A 369 -17.80 8.52 -1.97
N PHE A 370 -18.42 7.60 -2.72
CA PHE A 370 -19.75 7.79 -3.28
C PHE A 370 -20.81 8.04 -2.20
N TYR A 371 -20.80 7.28 -1.08
CA TYR A 371 -21.73 7.57 0.02
C TYR A 371 -21.51 8.97 0.60
N GLY A 372 -20.27 9.43 0.74
CA GLY A 372 -20.00 10.80 1.18
C GLY A 372 -20.48 11.86 0.17
N MET A 373 -20.31 11.60 -1.12
CA MET A 373 -20.86 12.43 -2.18
C MET A 373 -22.39 12.51 -2.10
N LEU A 374 -23.10 11.40 -1.91
CA LEU A 374 -24.56 11.40 -1.77
C LEU A 374 -25.01 12.18 -0.54
N GLU A 375 -24.36 12.01 0.61
CA GLU A 375 -24.69 12.80 1.82
C GLU A 375 -24.52 14.29 1.59
N GLY A 376 -23.46 14.71 0.92
CA GLY A 376 -23.24 16.10 0.56
C GLY A 376 -24.29 16.66 -0.41
N LEU A 377 -24.66 15.87 -1.43
CA LEU A 377 -25.72 16.23 -2.38
C LEU A 377 -27.09 16.32 -1.70
N ASP A 378 -27.42 15.41 -0.79
CA ASP A 378 -28.67 15.45 -0.02
C ASP A 378 -28.73 16.69 0.89
N ASN A 379 -27.61 17.05 1.51
CA ASN A 379 -27.52 18.29 2.29
C ASN A 379 -27.75 19.52 1.42
N TYR A 380 -27.15 19.58 0.23
CA TYR A 380 -27.38 20.65 -0.72
C TYR A 380 -28.85 20.70 -1.19
N LEU A 381 -29.43 19.56 -1.54
CA LEU A 381 -30.84 19.47 -1.93
C LEU A 381 -31.78 19.92 -0.80
N ASN A 382 -31.49 19.58 0.45
CA ASN A 382 -32.30 20.01 1.59
C ASN A 382 -32.24 21.55 1.75
N GLN A 383 -31.08 22.16 1.54
CA GLN A 383 -30.98 23.63 1.54
C GLN A 383 -31.77 24.28 0.39
N LEU A 384 -31.76 23.65 -0.80
CA LEU A 384 -32.61 24.10 -1.89
C LEU A 384 -34.11 24.01 -1.56
N LYS A 385 -34.56 22.92 -0.94
CA LYS A 385 -35.94 22.76 -0.47
C LYS A 385 -36.36 23.83 0.52
N ILE A 386 -35.48 24.15 1.48
CA ILE A 386 -35.71 25.23 2.46
C ILE A 386 -35.88 26.54 1.73
N LYS A 387 -34.97 26.91 0.79
CA LYS A 387 -35.07 28.12 -0.01
C LYS A 387 -36.36 28.15 -0.85
N GLN A 388 -36.74 27.02 -1.46
CA GLN A 388 -38.00 26.95 -2.21
C GLN A 388 -39.22 27.24 -1.32
N ILE A 389 -39.27 26.72 -0.10
CA ILE A 389 -40.33 26.99 0.86
C ILE A 389 -40.32 28.46 1.28
N GLU A 390 -39.17 29.04 1.56
CA GLU A 390 -39.03 30.46 1.93
C GLU A 390 -39.51 31.42 0.83
N VAL A 391 -39.22 31.10 -0.42
CA VAL A 391 -39.60 31.93 -1.60
C VAL A 391 -41.10 31.89 -1.86
N LEU A 392 -41.87 30.91 -1.40
CA LEU A 392 -43.32 30.87 -1.59
C LEU A 392 -44.04 32.09 -0.98
N GLY A 393 -43.48 32.69 0.07
CA GLY A 393 -44.04 33.91 0.68
C GLY A 393 -45.40 33.73 1.40
N HIS A 394 -45.87 32.49 1.50
CA HIS A 394 -47.11 32.10 2.21
C HIS A 394 -46.89 30.73 2.88
N THR A 395 -47.81 30.35 3.78
CA THR A 395 -47.78 29.00 4.36
C THR A 395 -48.09 27.97 3.27
N PRO A 396 -47.15 27.04 2.96
CA PRO A 396 -47.31 26.05 1.91
C PRO A 396 -48.51 25.13 2.17
N ASN A 397 -49.27 24.82 1.14
CA ASN A 397 -50.30 23.79 1.22
C ASN A 397 -49.68 22.37 1.09
N HIS A 398 -50.51 21.35 1.29
CA HIS A 398 -50.07 19.95 1.30
C HIS A 398 -49.41 19.51 -0.02
N GLU A 399 -49.94 19.92 -1.16
CA GLU A 399 -49.41 19.53 -2.49
C GLU A 399 -48.10 20.25 -2.81
N GLU A 400 -47.96 21.52 -2.46
CA GLU A 400 -46.70 22.27 -2.59
C GLU A 400 -45.60 21.66 -1.74
N LEU A 401 -45.89 21.34 -0.46
CA LEU A 401 -44.95 20.65 0.41
C LEU A 401 -44.59 19.27 -0.14
N LYS A 402 -45.56 18.50 -0.60
CA LYS A 402 -45.35 17.17 -1.18
C LYS A 402 -44.43 17.23 -2.41
N GLN A 403 -44.64 18.20 -3.30
CA GLN A 403 -43.81 18.41 -4.47
C GLN A 403 -42.37 18.76 -4.09
N ILE A 404 -42.16 19.71 -3.18
CA ILE A 404 -40.81 20.11 -2.74
C ILE A 404 -40.11 18.95 -2.00
N LEU A 405 -40.78 18.32 -1.03
CA LEU A 405 -40.20 17.29 -0.21
C LEU A 405 -39.99 15.95 -0.93
N SER A 406 -40.71 15.70 -2.03
CA SER A 406 -40.52 14.49 -2.84
C SER A 406 -39.27 14.48 -3.72
N GLN A 407 -38.64 15.67 -3.91
CA GLN A 407 -37.38 15.75 -4.66
C GLN A 407 -36.32 14.81 -4.01
N ARG A 408 -35.55 14.10 -4.84
CA ARG A 408 -34.53 13.14 -4.42
C ARG A 408 -33.30 13.24 -5.29
N ILE A 409 -32.14 12.93 -4.72
CA ILE A 409 -30.94 12.65 -5.50
C ILE A 409 -31.13 11.31 -6.21
N ARG A 410 -30.90 11.28 -7.51
CA ARG A 410 -31.02 10.08 -8.34
C ARG A 410 -29.68 9.31 -8.29
N SER A 411 -29.61 8.26 -7.50
CA SER A 411 -28.42 7.42 -7.37
C SER A 411 -28.71 6.02 -7.90
N GLU A 412 -27.87 5.55 -8.81
CA GLU A 412 -28.03 4.27 -9.49
C GLU A 412 -26.71 3.50 -9.53
N LYS A 413 -26.77 2.18 -9.43
CA LYS A 413 -25.60 1.34 -9.67
C LYS A 413 -25.45 1.08 -11.16
N VAL A 414 -24.85 2.05 -11.86
CA VAL A 414 -24.71 2.02 -13.31
C VAL A 414 -23.65 1.02 -13.76
N ALA A 415 -22.49 0.98 -13.11
CA ALA A 415 -21.41 0.04 -13.42
C ALA A 415 -21.37 -1.11 -12.43
N ILE A 416 -21.31 -2.34 -12.95
CA ILE A 416 -21.19 -3.57 -12.17
C ILE A 416 -19.91 -4.29 -12.62
N LYS A 417 -19.01 -4.59 -11.68
CA LYS A 417 -17.79 -5.32 -11.99
C LYS A 417 -18.07 -6.82 -11.98
N ASP A 418 -17.87 -7.49 -13.11
CA ASP A 418 -17.92 -8.96 -13.17
C ASP A 418 -16.59 -9.56 -12.71
N ILE A 419 -16.60 -10.16 -11.51
CA ILE A 419 -15.43 -10.75 -10.85
C ILE A 419 -14.95 -12.03 -11.56
N LYS A 420 -15.80 -12.68 -12.36
CA LYS A 420 -15.49 -13.96 -13.04
C LYS A 420 -14.59 -13.78 -14.26
N LEU A 421 -14.61 -12.63 -14.90
CA LEU A 421 -13.75 -12.33 -16.04
C LEU A 421 -12.33 -11.96 -15.56
N ARG A 422 -11.46 -12.97 -15.47
CA ARG A 422 -10.03 -12.77 -15.22
C ARG A 422 -9.32 -12.59 -16.56
N THR A 423 -8.80 -11.40 -16.81
CA THR A 423 -8.08 -11.00 -18.04
C THR A 423 -6.73 -11.71 -18.24
N PHE A 424 -6.38 -12.69 -17.41
CA PHE A 424 -5.11 -13.41 -17.44
C PHE A 424 -4.98 -14.47 -18.55
N ILE A 425 -6.07 -14.80 -19.25
CA ILE A 425 -6.10 -15.95 -20.20
C ILE A 425 -5.86 -15.51 -21.66
N ALA A 426 -5.74 -14.22 -21.96
CA ALA A 426 -5.63 -13.76 -23.35
C ALA A 426 -4.31 -13.07 -23.66
N GLU A 427 -3.62 -13.56 -24.68
CA GLU A 427 -2.44 -12.91 -25.28
C GLU A 427 -2.86 -12.01 -26.46
N GLY A 428 -2.23 -10.83 -26.59
CA GLY A 428 -2.35 -9.97 -27.77
C GLY A 428 -3.66 -9.15 -27.88
N ASN A 429 -4.16 -8.97 -29.10
CA ASN A 429 -5.31 -8.11 -29.44
C ASN A 429 -6.64 -8.47 -28.73
N THR A 430 -6.81 -9.72 -28.32
CA THR A 430 -7.97 -10.18 -27.54
C THR A 430 -8.04 -9.58 -26.12
N ARG A 431 -6.94 -9.01 -25.61
CA ARG A 431 -6.90 -8.36 -24.29
C ARG A 431 -7.73 -7.07 -24.25
N ASN A 432 -7.81 -6.35 -25.36
CA ASN A 432 -8.62 -5.12 -25.45
C ASN A 432 -10.12 -5.42 -25.49
N ASP A 433 -10.53 -6.50 -26.18
CA ASP A 433 -11.92 -6.94 -26.20
C ASP A 433 -12.39 -7.44 -24.83
N LEU A 434 -11.54 -8.19 -24.13
CA LEU A 434 -11.83 -8.64 -22.76
C LEU A 434 -11.89 -7.48 -21.75
N ALA A 435 -11.06 -6.46 -21.90
CA ALA A 435 -11.11 -5.26 -21.06
C ALA A 435 -12.46 -4.52 -21.20
N ALA A 436 -13.06 -4.55 -22.40
CA ALA A 436 -14.38 -3.96 -22.65
C ALA A 436 -15.53 -4.71 -21.95
N HIS A 437 -15.31 -5.94 -21.49
CA HIS A 437 -16.33 -6.79 -20.83
C HIS A 437 -16.10 -6.99 -19.33
N VAL A 438 -15.14 -6.29 -18.72
CA VAL A 438 -14.90 -6.35 -17.26
C VAL A 438 -16.05 -5.72 -16.46
N TYR A 439 -16.75 -4.78 -17.07
CA TYR A 439 -17.90 -4.10 -16.46
C TYR A 439 -19.15 -4.34 -17.28
N ASP A 440 -20.22 -4.68 -16.58
CA ASP A 440 -21.59 -4.61 -17.08
C ASP A 440 -22.21 -3.26 -16.75
N ILE A 441 -23.23 -2.87 -17.50
CA ILE A 441 -24.00 -1.64 -17.25
C ILE A 441 -25.47 -1.94 -17.03
N THR A 442 -26.08 -1.19 -16.12
CA THR A 442 -27.51 -1.23 -15.89
C THR A 442 -28.23 -0.34 -16.89
N TYR A 443 -28.84 -0.95 -17.92
CA TYR A 443 -29.65 -0.23 -18.88
C TYR A 443 -30.94 0.32 -18.24
N GLY A 444 -31.41 1.49 -18.71
CA GLY A 444 -32.62 2.12 -18.18
C GLY A 444 -32.40 2.91 -16.89
N SER A 445 -31.16 3.03 -16.44
CA SER A 445 -30.79 3.79 -15.23
C SER A 445 -30.84 5.32 -15.43
N LEU A 446 -30.87 5.80 -16.67
CA LEU A 446 -30.95 7.22 -17.01
C LEU A 446 -31.85 7.45 -18.24
N VAL A 447 -32.32 8.70 -18.42
CA VAL A 447 -33.06 9.14 -19.61
C VAL A 447 -32.07 9.57 -20.69
N PRO A 448 -32.03 8.86 -21.85
CA PRO A 448 -31.08 9.16 -22.92
C PRO A 448 -31.21 10.60 -23.42
N HIS A 449 -30.08 11.25 -23.69
CA HIS A 449 -29.92 12.61 -24.19
C HIS A 449 -30.42 13.76 -23.25
N GLU A 450 -31.04 13.44 -22.13
CA GLU A 450 -31.53 14.40 -21.14
C GLU A 450 -30.65 14.42 -19.89
N ASP A 451 -30.33 13.23 -19.35
CA ASP A 451 -29.61 13.11 -18.09
C ASP A 451 -28.10 13.27 -18.23
N ASN A 452 -27.49 13.95 -17.27
CA ASN A 452 -26.06 13.87 -17.00
C ASN A 452 -25.75 12.59 -16.20
N LEU A 453 -24.67 11.92 -16.51
CA LEU A 453 -24.16 10.81 -15.73
C LEU A 453 -22.91 11.26 -14.97
N VAL A 454 -22.98 11.29 -13.65
CA VAL A 454 -21.86 11.60 -12.75
C VAL A 454 -21.38 10.31 -12.11
N ILE A 455 -20.12 9.95 -12.35
CA ILE A 455 -19.56 8.69 -11.83
C ILE A 455 -18.26 8.95 -11.10
N ILE A 456 -18.18 8.54 -9.82
CA ILE A 456 -16.99 8.73 -8.99
C ILE A 456 -16.09 7.49 -9.05
N ASP A 457 -14.77 7.73 -9.17
CA ASP A 457 -13.70 6.75 -9.04
C ASP A 457 -12.75 7.17 -7.92
N ASP A 458 -11.92 6.25 -7.43
CA ASP A 458 -10.94 6.54 -6.39
C ASP A 458 -9.76 7.39 -6.90
N SER A 459 -9.23 7.06 -8.06
CA SER A 459 -8.09 7.77 -8.67
C SER A 459 -7.98 7.55 -10.18
N ILE A 460 -7.44 8.53 -10.88
CA ILE A 460 -7.14 8.46 -12.31
C ILE A 460 -5.64 8.66 -12.49
N VAL A 461 -4.90 7.56 -12.76
CA VAL A 461 -3.45 7.59 -12.93
C VAL A 461 -3.07 7.52 -14.40
N ARG A 462 -3.28 6.36 -15.02
CA ARG A 462 -2.93 6.11 -16.43
C ARG A 462 -4.06 6.45 -17.40
N GLY A 463 -5.28 6.39 -16.93
CA GLY A 463 -6.48 6.62 -17.73
C GLY A 463 -6.80 5.51 -18.74
N THR A 464 -5.99 4.45 -18.82
CA THR A 464 -6.14 3.38 -19.83
C THR A 464 -7.48 2.67 -19.71
N THR A 465 -7.87 2.28 -18.50
CA THR A 465 -9.17 1.63 -18.22
C THR A 465 -10.35 2.53 -18.56
N LEU A 466 -10.25 3.82 -18.20
CA LEU A 466 -11.27 4.80 -18.54
C LEU A 466 -11.45 4.92 -20.06
N LYS A 467 -10.35 5.10 -20.78
CA LYS A 467 -10.37 5.29 -22.24
C LYS A 467 -10.84 4.06 -23.00
N GLN A 468 -10.31 2.88 -22.66
CA GLN A 468 -10.52 1.65 -23.42
C GLN A 468 -11.85 0.96 -23.10
N SER A 469 -12.37 1.16 -21.89
CA SER A 469 -13.51 0.40 -21.39
C SER A 469 -14.63 1.33 -20.87
N ILE A 470 -14.42 1.99 -19.73
CA ILE A 470 -15.49 2.60 -18.94
C ILE A 470 -16.23 3.69 -19.73
N ILE A 471 -15.53 4.66 -20.31
CA ILE A 471 -16.14 5.79 -21.01
C ILE A 471 -16.97 5.28 -22.20
N SER A 472 -16.44 4.36 -22.99
CA SER A 472 -17.15 3.80 -24.18
C SER A 472 -18.37 2.96 -23.79
N ILE A 473 -18.32 2.25 -22.66
CA ILE A 473 -19.46 1.47 -22.15
C ILE A 473 -20.56 2.41 -21.65
N LEU A 474 -20.21 3.46 -20.89
CA LEU A 474 -21.14 4.43 -20.37
C LEU A 474 -21.85 5.23 -21.49
N ASP A 475 -21.16 5.50 -22.61
CA ASP A 475 -21.76 6.17 -23.77
C ASP A 475 -22.90 5.36 -24.42
N ARG A 476 -22.96 4.05 -24.20
CA ARG A 476 -24.06 3.18 -24.68
C ARG A 476 -25.40 3.56 -24.03
N LEU A 477 -25.39 4.16 -22.84
CA LEU A 477 -26.58 4.70 -22.17
C LEU A 477 -27.06 6.02 -22.78
N GLN A 478 -26.30 6.60 -23.69
CA GLN A 478 -26.58 7.86 -24.39
C GLN A 478 -26.82 9.07 -23.43
N PRO A 479 -25.99 9.27 -22.38
CA PRO A 479 -26.18 10.44 -21.54
C PRO A 479 -25.92 11.73 -22.30
N LYS A 480 -26.53 12.83 -21.85
CA LYS A 480 -26.23 14.17 -22.35
C LYS A 480 -24.78 14.55 -22.11
N LYS A 481 -24.27 14.18 -20.94
CA LYS A 481 -22.90 14.43 -20.49
C LYS A 481 -22.43 13.34 -19.54
N ILE A 482 -21.15 13.00 -19.60
CA ILE A 482 -20.48 12.13 -18.63
C ILE A 482 -19.50 12.98 -17.82
N VAL A 483 -19.67 12.99 -16.49
CA VAL A 483 -18.75 13.63 -15.55
C VAL A 483 -18.05 12.53 -14.78
N ILE A 484 -16.76 12.33 -15.03
CA ILE A 484 -15.91 11.42 -14.26
C ILE A 484 -15.33 12.21 -13.10
N VAL A 485 -15.51 11.71 -11.89
CA VAL A 485 -15.07 12.36 -10.66
C VAL A 485 -14.01 11.51 -10.00
N SER A 486 -12.84 12.08 -9.70
CA SER A 486 -11.76 11.40 -8.95
C SER A 486 -11.78 11.87 -7.50
N SER A 487 -11.85 10.93 -6.54
CA SER A 487 -11.74 11.28 -5.12
C SER A 487 -10.31 11.63 -4.70
N SER A 488 -9.32 11.42 -5.58
CA SER A 488 -7.94 11.89 -5.44
C SER A 488 -7.64 13.10 -6.32
N PRO A 489 -6.63 13.93 -5.95
CA PRO A 489 -6.05 14.91 -6.86
C PRO A 489 -5.41 14.26 -8.11
N GLN A 490 -4.99 15.09 -9.07
CA GLN A 490 -4.26 14.63 -10.26
C GLN A 490 -2.93 13.98 -9.85
N VAL A 491 -2.70 12.72 -10.22
CA VAL A 491 -1.41 12.04 -10.02
C VAL A 491 -0.43 12.56 -11.07
N ARG A 492 0.57 13.33 -10.63
CA ARG A 492 1.50 14.07 -11.49
C ARG A 492 2.92 13.53 -11.46
N TYR A 493 3.34 12.93 -10.33
CA TYR A 493 4.71 12.55 -10.08
C TYR A 493 4.83 11.06 -9.71
N PRO A 494 5.94 10.42 -10.09
CA PRO A 494 6.20 9.03 -9.73
C PRO A 494 6.26 8.78 -8.22
N ASP A 495 5.99 7.54 -7.82
CA ASP A 495 6.30 7.03 -6.49
C ASP A 495 7.60 6.23 -6.50
N TYR A 496 8.40 6.41 -5.46
CA TYR A 496 9.66 5.68 -5.25
C TYR A 496 9.69 4.95 -3.91
N TYR A 497 8.53 4.84 -3.25
CA TYR A 497 8.43 4.25 -1.91
C TYR A 497 7.61 2.95 -1.88
N GLY A 498 7.28 2.37 -3.04
CA GLY A 498 6.72 1.03 -3.17
C GLY A 498 5.40 0.91 -3.93
N ILE A 499 4.87 2.02 -4.51
CA ILE A 499 3.73 1.96 -5.44
C ILE A 499 4.28 1.81 -6.87
N ASP A 500 3.65 0.97 -7.70
CA ASP A 500 4.06 0.79 -9.11
C ASP A 500 3.67 1.98 -9.99
N MET A 501 4.33 3.09 -9.76
CA MET A 501 4.15 4.35 -10.48
C MET A 501 5.51 5.05 -10.70
N ALA A 502 6.49 4.32 -11.24
CA ALA A 502 7.88 4.82 -11.34
C ALA A 502 8.19 5.57 -12.64
N SER A 503 7.38 5.43 -13.71
CA SER A 503 7.66 6.01 -15.02
C SER A 503 6.77 7.22 -15.32
N MET A 504 7.39 8.33 -15.76
CA MET A 504 6.68 9.58 -16.11
C MET A 504 5.62 9.39 -17.19
N GLU A 505 5.89 8.58 -18.20
CA GLU A 505 4.98 8.33 -19.33
C GLU A 505 3.71 7.57 -18.95
N GLN A 506 3.62 7.04 -17.72
CA GLN A 506 2.43 6.36 -17.26
C GLN A 506 1.32 7.33 -16.81
N PHE A 507 1.68 8.56 -16.45
CA PHE A 507 0.71 9.53 -15.91
C PHE A 507 -0.03 10.28 -16.99
N ILE A 508 -1.36 10.18 -16.98
CA ILE A 508 -2.19 10.94 -17.93
C ILE A 508 -2.07 12.45 -17.71
N ALA A 509 -1.88 12.90 -16.45
CA ALA A 509 -1.66 14.30 -16.13
C ALA A 509 -0.34 14.83 -16.73
N PHE A 510 0.74 14.01 -16.70
CA PHE A 510 2.00 14.36 -17.34
C PHE A 510 1.84 14.49 -18.86
N LYS A 511 1.22 13.49 -19.49
CA LYS A 511 0.91 13.54 -20.94
C LYS A 511 0.10 14.78 -21.32
N ALA A 512 -0.87 15.13 -20.50
CA ALA A 512 -1.71 16.30 -20.72
C ALA A 512 -0.91 17.61 -20.60
N ALA A 513 -0.05 17.74 -19.60
CA ALA A 513 0.81 18.91 -19.41
C ALA A 513 1.81 19.07 -20.57
N ILE A 514 2.46 17.99 -20.99
CA ILE A 514 3.37 18.00 -22.15
C ILE A 514 2.63 18.41 -23.41
N ALA A 515 1.48 17.82 -23.70
CA ALA A 515 0.68 18.17 -24.88
C ALA A 515 0.25 19.66 -24.86
N LEU A 516 -0.08 20.22 -23.69
CA LEU A 516 -0.40 21.64 -23.56
C LEU A 516 0.82 22.54 -23.80
N LEU A 517 2.01 22.15 -23.35
CA LEU A 517 3.26 22.88 -23.64
C LEU A 517 3.58 22.87 -25.13
N GLU A 518 3.41 21.73 -25.80
CA GLU A 518 3.64 21.60 -27.25
C GLU A 518 2.62 22.40 -28.07
N GLU A 519 1.35 22.35 -27.73
CA GLU A 519 0.27 23.11 -28.40
C GLU A 519 0.42 24.63 -28.29
N ARG A 520 1.20 25.10 -27.30
CA ARG A 520 1.44 26.54 -27.06
C ARG A 520 2.85 26.97 -27.40
N ASP A 521 3.61 26.15 -28.11
CA ASP A 521 5.01 26.41 -28.46
C ASP A 521 5.91 26.73 -27.25
N MET A 522 5.64 26.06 -26.10
CA MET A 522 6.34 26.27 -24.84
C MET A 522 7.40 25.17 -24.54
N GLN A 523 7.98 24.55 -25.54
CA GLN A 523 8.99 23.48 -25.36
C GLN A 523 10.22 23.96 -24.58
N HIS A 524 10.49 25.27 -24.57
CA HIS A 524 11.55 25.88 -23.74
C HIS A 524 11.40 25.59 -22.23
N VAL A 525 10.17 25.31 -21.74
CA VAL A 525 9.93 24.92 -20.34
C VAL A 525 10.45 23.52 -20.10
N ILE A 526 10.25 22.59 -21.05
CA ILE A 526 10.76 21.21 -20.98
C ILE A 526 12.30 21.24 -20.97
N GLU A 527 12.89 22.01 -21.90
CA GLU A 527 14.35 22.20 -21.97
C GLU A 527 14.93 22.80 -20.69
N TYR A 528 14.29 23.82 -20.14
CA TYR A 528 14.69 24.45 -18.89
C TYR A 528 14.68 23.46 -17.72
N ALA A 529 13.57 22.74 -17.53
CA ALA A 529 13.43 21.74 -16.47
C ALA A 529 14.47 20.62 -16.62
N TYR A 530 14.71 20.13 -17.85
CA TYR A 530 15.72 19.13 -18.17
C TYR A 530 17.15 19.61 -17.82
N ARG A 531 17.53 20.78 -18.31
CA ARG A 531 18.85 21.35 -18.04
C ARG A 531 19.07 21.53 -16.53
N LYS A 532 18.08 22.09 -15.82
CA LYS A 532 18.15 22.29 -14.37
C LYS A 532 18.21 20.98 -13.59
N SER A 533 17.45 19.99 -13.99
CA SER A 533 17.54 18.65 -13.42
C SER A 533 18.93 18.04 -13.60
N LYS A 534 19.52 18.20 -14.78
CA LYS A 534 20.84 17.65 -15.11
C LYS A 534 21.99 18.38 -14.38
N GLU A 535 21.94 19.71 -14.29
CA GLU A 535 22.93 20.55 -13.59
C GLU A 535 23.08 20.15 -12.12
N GLN A 536 21.99 19.75 -11.45
CA GLN A 536 22.02 19.43 -10.03
C GLN A 536 22.43 17.99 -9.71
N MET A 537 22.54 17.08 -10.69
CA MET A 537 22.86 15.66 -10.42
C MET A 537 24.21 15.46 -9.71
N ASN A 538 25.12 16.41 -9.79
CA ASN A 538 26.40 16.41 -9.08
C ASN A 538 26.34 17.07 -7.69
N LEU A 539 25.19 17.60 -7.28
CA LEU A 539 25.01 18.18 -5.95
C LEU A 539 24.69 17.09 -4.91
N PRO A 540 24.97 17.33 -3.63
CA PRO A 540 24.41 16.51 -2.55
C PRO A 540 22.88 16.43 -2.67
N LYS A 541 22.31 15.24 -2.52
CA LYS A 541 20.86 14.99 -2.72
C LYS A 541 19.97 15.87 -1.86
N GLU A 542 20.43 16.29 -0.69
CA GLU A 542 19.74 17.20 0.24
C GLU A 542 19.56 18.63 -0.31
N LYS A 543 20.34 18.99 -1.33
CA LYS A 543 20.29 20.31 -2.00
C LYS A 543 19.55 20.30 -3.33
N MET A 544 19.04 19.14 -3.73
CA MET A 544 18.31 19.01 -4.98
C MET A 544 16.87 19.54 -4.85
N HIS A 545 16.38 20.10 -5.96
CA HIS A 545 15.00 20.58 -6.12
C HIS A 545 14.27 19.75 -7.18
N ASN A 546 12.96 19.59 -7.02
CA ASN A 546 12.14 18.93 -8.04
C ASN A 546 11.79 19.93 -9.15
N TYR A 547 12.60 19.98 -10.21
CA TYR A 547 12.37 20.85 -11.37
C TYR A 547 11.26 20.32 -12.31
N VAL A 548 10.78 19.10 -12.13
CA VAL A 548 9.63 18.59 -12.88
C VAL A 548 8.34 19.36 -12.57
N LYS A 549 8.30 20.08 -11.45
CA LYS A 549 7.18 20.99 -11.11
C LYS A 549 6.94 22.06 -12.16
N GLU A 550 7.99 22.52 -12.85
CA GLU A 550 7.91 23.54 -13.90
C GLU A 550 7.01 23.10 -15.06
N ILE A 551 6.93 21.80 -15.34
CA ILE A 551 6.07 21.25 -16.40
C ILE A 551 4.58 21.56 -16.16
N TYR A 552 4.17 21.65 -14.91
CA TYR A 552 2.77 21.93 -14.52
C TYR A 552 2.51 23.40 -14.17
N ALA A 553 3.55 24.14 -13.82
CA ALA A 553 3.42 25.51 -13.27
C ALA A 553 2.74 26.51 -14.20
N SER A 554 2.77 26.25 -15.52
CA SER A 554 2.16 27.13 -16.54
C SER A 554 0.65 26.96 -16.70
N PHE A 555 0.03 26.00 -16.02
CA PHE A 555 -1.37 25.63 -16.22
C PHE A 555 -2.11 25.47 -14.88
N SER A 556 -3.39 25.86 -14.87
CA SER A 556 -4.28 25.54 -13.75
C SER A 556 -4.68 24.06 -13.79
N ASP A 557 -5.13 23.54 -12.65
CA ASP A 557 -5.59 22.15 -12.50
C ASP A 557 -6.78 21.85 -13.43
N GLU A 558 -7.67 22.84 -13.62
CA GLU A 558 -8.81 22.73 -14.50
C GLU A 558 -8.36 22.59 -15.96
N LYS A 559 -7.32 23.35 -16.36
CA LYS A 559 -6.81 23.28 -17.73
C LYS A 559 -6.17 21.95 -18.04
N ILE A 560 -5.45 21.39 -17.09
CA ILE A 560 -4.90 20.04 -17.20
C ILE A 560 -6.03 19.01 -17.24
N SER A 561 -7.07 19.15 -16.39
CA SER A 561 -8.25 18.26 -16.38
C SER A 561 -9.00 18.27 -17.71
N GLU A 562 -9.19 19.45 -18.31
CA GLU A 562 -9.78 19.58 -19.65
C GLU A 562 -8.97 18.82 -20.71
N LYS A 563 -7.64 18.94 -20.66
CA LYS A 563 -6.75 18.23 -21.59
C LYS A 563 -6.77 16.73 -21.36
N ILE A 564 -6.80 16.28 -20.09
CA ILE A 564 -6.96 14.86 -19.75
C ILE A 564 -8.28 14.34 -20.35
N ALA A 565 -9.39 15.06 -20.16
CA ALA A 565 -10.68 14.68 -20.73
C ALA A 565 -10.61 14.53 -22.25
N ALA A 566 -9.95 15.47 -22.94
CA ALA A 566 -9.77 15.40 -24.39
C ALA A 566 -8.94 14.18 -24.82
N LEU A 567 -7.86 13.85 -24.10
CA LEU A 567 -7.00 12.70 -24.39
C LEU A 567 -7.68 11.34 -24.14
N LEU A 568 -8.60 11.31 -23.18
CA LEU A 568 -9.31 10.09 -22.79
C LEU A 568 -10.59 9.86 -23.60
N THR A 569 -11.16 10.90 -24.23
CA THR A 569 -12.40 10.80 -25.00
C THR A 569 -12.11 10.21 -26.38
N PRO A 570 -12.65 9.01 -26.72
CA PRO A 570 -12.55 8.47 -28.07
C PRO A 570 -13.28 9.36 -29.10
N PRO A 571 -12.80 9.45 -30.36
CA PRO A 571 -13.44 10.28 -31.40
C PRO A 571 -14.89 9.87 -31.75
N THR A 572 -15.28 8.64 -31.41
CA THR A 572 -16.60 8.06 -31.67
C THR A 572 -17.63 8.38 -30.60
N MET A 573 -17.25 9.10 -29.53
CA MET A 573 -18.13 9.43 -28.42
C MET A 573 -19.24 10.41 -28.84
N ARG A 574 -20.45 10.18 -28.31
CA ARG A 574 -21.62 11.04 -28.47
C ARG A 574 -21.73 12.04 -27.32
N ALA A 575 -21.53 11.56 -26.11
CA ALA A 575 -21.61 12.38 -24.91
C ALA A 575 -20.36 13.25 -24.72
N LYS A 576 -20.56 14.47 -24.22
CA LYS A 576 -19.46 15.33 -23.76
C LYS A 576 -18.87 14.74 -22.47
N VAL A 577 -17.56 14.56 -22.42
CA VAL A 577 -16.84 14.07 -21.23
C VAL A 577 -16.19 15.22 -20.50
N GLN A 578 -16.37 15.28 -19.20
CA GLN A 578 -15.65 16.19 -18.29
C GLN A 578 -15.04 15.38 -17.13
N ILE A 579 -13.88 15.80 -16.65
CA ILE A 579 -13.22 15.18 -15.50
C ILE A 579 -13.09 16.20 -14.39
N VAL A 580 -13.48 15.80 -13.19
CA VAL A 580 -13.38 16.56 -11.94
C VAL A 580 -12.45 15.84 -11.00
N TYR A 581 -11.43 16.52 -10.50
CA TYR A 581 -10.49 15.98 -9.52
C TYR A 581 -10.70 16.61 -8.15
N GLN A 582 -10.33 15.88 -7.11
CA GLN A 582 -10.15 16.44 -5.78
C GLN A 582 -9.04 17.52 -5.80
N THR A 583 -9.14 18.48 -4.90
CA THR A 583 -8.06 19.44 -4.65
C THR A 583 -7.08 18.93 -3.58
N LEU A 584 -5.86 19.48 -3.55
CA LEU A 584 -4.90 19.17 -2.49
C LEU A 584 -5.43 19.61 -1.12
N GLU A 585 -6.08 20.77 -1.05
CA GLU A 585 -6.71 21.28 0.15
C GLU A 585 -7.82 20.35 0.65
N GLY A 586 -8.71 19.91 -0.27
CA GLY A 586 -9.77 18.96 0.04
C GLY A 586 -9.23 17.62 0.55
N LEU A 587 -8.14 17.13 -0.03
CA LEU A 587 -7.45 15.94 0.44
C LEU A 587 -6.91 16.12 1.86
N HIS A 588 -6.19 17.23 2.13
CA HIS A 588 -5.60 17.49 3.45
C HIS A 588 -6.67 17.71 4.53
N GLU A 589 -7.79 18.33 4.18
CA GLU A 589 -8.93 18.48 5.10
C GLU A 589 -9.65 17.16 5.37
N ALA A 590 -9.72 16.26 4.38
CA ALA A 590 -10.32 14.94 4.55
C ALA A 590 -9.41 13.97 5.31
N CYS A 591 -8.09 14.01 5.04
CA CYS A 591 -7.08 13.11 5.59
C CYS A 591 -5.97 13.87 6.33
N PRO A 592 -6.25 14.63 7.40
CA PRO A 592 -5.29 15.56 8.02
C PRO A 592 -4.08 14.85 8.66
N ALA A 593 -4.23 13.61 9.08
CA ALA A 593 -3.14 12.81 9.65
C ALA A 593 -2.21 12.18 8.58
N HIS A 594 -2.55 12.29 7.29
CA HIS A 594 -1.81 11.68 6.18
C HIS A 594 -1.39 12.72 5.13
N PRO A 595 -0.47 13.66 5.46
CA PRO A 595 -0.03 14.71 4.55
C PRO A 595 1.01 14.24 3.50
N GLY A 596 1.27 12.96 3.36
CA GLY A 596 2.17 12.40 2.36
C GLY A 596 1.50 12.38 0.98
N ASP A 597 1.80 13.38 0.16
CA ASP A 597 1.12 13.71 -1.09
C ASP A 597 2.07 13.92 -2.29
N TRP A 598 3.31 13.44 -2.19
CA TRP A 598 4.39 13.70 -3.17
C TRP A 598 4.04 13.36 -4.63
N TYR A 599 3.18 12.37 -4.85
CA TYR A 599 2.72 12.00 -6.19
C TYR A 599 1.69 12.99 -6.77
N PHE A 600 1.13 13.88 -5.93
CA PHE A 600 0.26 14.99 -6.33
C PHE A 600 1.04 16.31 -6.35
N SER A 601 1.75 16.63 -5.25
CA SER A 601 2.43 17.90 -5.03
C SER A 601 3.87 17.96 -5.57
N GLY A 602 4.54 16.80 -5.72
CA GLY A 602 5.97 16.70 -6.02
C GLY A 602 6.87 16.99 -4.83
N ASP A 603 6.33 17.05 -3.59
CA ASP A 603 7.07 17.31 -2.36
C ASP A 603 7.49 16.00 -1.68
N TYR A 604 8.56 15.40 -2.20
CA TYR A 604 9.06 14.12 -1.72
C TYR A 604 9.55 14.21 -0.27
N PRO A 605 9.22 13.23 0.58
CA PRO A 605 9.64 13.20 1.99
C PRO A 605 11.15 12.99 2.16
N THR A 606 11.82 12.36 1.19
CA THR A 606 13.26 12.08 1.27
C THR A 606 14.05 12.74 0.14
N PRO A 607 15.35 13.06 0.38
CA PRO A 607 16.22 13.58 -0.66
C PRO A 607 16.37 12.63 -1.85
N GLY A 608 16.40 11.32 -1.59
CA GLY A 608 16.46 10.30 -2.62
C GLY A 608 15.25 10.32 -3.56
N GLY A 609 14.03 10.53 -3.02
CA GLY A 609 12.83 10.69 -3.85
C GLY A 609 12.93 11.88 -4.80
N THR A 610 13.42 13.02 -4.31
CA THR A 610 13.67 14.22 -5.15
C THR A 610 14.70 13.96 -6.24
N ARG A 611 15.78 13.21 -5.92
CA ARG A 611 16.77 12.79 -6.92
C ARG A 611 16.14 11.90 -7.99
N GLN A 612 15.36 10.90 -7.58
CA GLN A 612 14.78 9.92 -8.50
C GLN A 612 13.78 10.55 -9.49
N VAL A 613 12.95 11.51 -9.08
CA VAL A 613 12.02 12.17 -10.01
C VAL A 613 12.74 12.97 -11.09
N ASN A 614 13.85 13.65 -10.74
CA ASN A 614 14.66 14.36 -11.73
C ASN A 614 15.35 13.37 -12.69
N LEU A 615 15.85 12.24 -12.20
CA LEU A 615 16.44 11.19 -13.04
C LEU A 615 15.40 10.60 -14.01
N ALA A 616 14.21 10.25 -13.52
CA ALA A 616 13.13 9.73 -14.36
C ALA A 616 12.71 10.74 -15.45
N PHE A 617 12.73 12.03 -15.13
CA PHE A 617 12.43 13.08 -16.09
C PHE A 617 13.57 13.25 -17.13
N ILE A 618 14.83 13.24 -16.70
CA ILE A 618 16.00 13.26 -17.60
C ILE A 618 15.91 12.09 -18.58
N ASP A 619 15.73 10.87 -18.09
CA ASP A 619 15.61 9.66 -18.93
C ASP A 619 14.46 9.76 -19.92
N TRP A 620 13.33 10.34 -19.49
CA TRP A 620 12.17 10.54 -20.37
C TRP A 620 12.47 11.57 -21.48
N VAL A 621 13.11 12.69 -21.14
CA VAL A 621 13.48 13.74 -22.12
C VAL A 621 14.48 13.18 -23.13
N GLU A 622 15.52 12.47 -22.69
CA GLU A 622 16.57 11.90 -23.58
C GLU A 622 16.01 10.84 -24.57
N LYS A 623 14.86 10.21 -24.22
CA LYS A 623 14.17 9.29 -25.13
C LYS A 623 13.25 9.97 -26.13
N ASN A 624 12.70 11.13 -25.80
CA ASN A 624 11.62 11.77 -26.57
C ASN A 624 12.03 13.07 -27.26
N TYR A 625 13.11 13.72 -26.83
CA TYR A 625 13.61 15.00 -27.36
C TYR A 625 15.10 14.95 -27.64
N GLN A 626 15.53 15.78 -28.59
CA GLN A 626 16.93 16.03 -28.90
C GLN A 626 17.22 17.51 -28.61
N PHE A 627 17.58 17.78 -27.34
CA PHE A 627 17.97 19.13 -26.91
C PHE A 627 19.49 19.29 -26.87
#